data_783060c5249d0bf216037d7d036b9c67
#
_entry.id   783060c5249d0bf216037d7d036b9c67
#
_cell.length_a   1.000
_cell.length_b   1.000
_cell.length_c   1.000
_cell.angle_alpha   90.00
_cell.angle_beta   90.00
_cell.angle_gamma   90.00
#
_symmetry.space_group_name_H-M   'P 1'
#
loop_
_entity.id
_entity.type
_entity.pdbx_description
1 polymer ?
#
loop_
_entity_poly.entity_id
_entity_poly.type
_entity_poly.pdbx_seq_one_letter_code
_entity_poly.pdbx_strand_id
1 'polypeptide(L)'
;MDKIPDERAPRPRFRGRRVLMPLAATLAAVAATVAVTSAANAGTTLGASAAEKGRYYGAAVPAFKLSDSQFATIVNREFNQLTPENEMKWDATEPQQGRFSYSGGDQIVAHAQAHGMIVRGHTLLWYQQQPGWAQSLSGTALRNAAINHVTQVATHYRGKIYAWDVVNEAFADGGSGGRRDSNLQRTGNDWIEAAFRAARAADPGAKLCYNDYNTDGINAKSTGIYNMVRDFKSRGVPIDCVGFQSHLGTSVPSDYQANLQRFADLGVDVQITELDITQGSNQANAYAQVTRACLAISRCTGITVWGVRDSDSWRGNDNPLLFDRSGNKKAAYTSVLNALNSGTPIPTTPPPTTPPPTTPPPTTPPPTTPPPTGDGCSASVSLNSWNGGFVATVKVTAGSSALRGWTVRVTLPSGTAVTNTWSAQASGSSGTVDFRNVDYNGQVGAGASTEFGFQGTGASPSGTPTCTAS
;
A
#
# COMPACT_ATOMS: atom_id res chain seq x y z
N MET A 1 -82.04 -2.71 -8.41
CA MET A 1 -82.98 -3.59 -7.62
C MET A 1 -82.12 -3.99 -6.43
N ASP A 2 -82.32 -3.27 -5.47
CA ASP A 2 -83.00 -3.34 -4.14
C ASP A 2 -82.02 -3.85 -3.09
N LYS A 3 -81.75 -3.12 -2.21
CA LYS A 3 -82.22 -2.35 -1.03
C LYS A 3 -81.33 -2.62 0.19
N ILE A 4 -80.89 -1.56 0.76
CA ILE A 4 -80.37 -1.42 2.17
C ILE A 4 -81.57 -1.62 3.14
N PRO A 5 -81.39 -2.01 4.41
CA PRO A 5 -81.30 -1.04 5.48
C PRO A 5 -80.33 -1.40 6.59
N ASP A 6 -79.58 -0.51 7.12
CA ASP A 6 -79.51 0.38 8.30
C ASP A 6 -80.36 -0.11 9.51
N GLU A 7 -79.66 -0.31 10.68
CA GLU A 7 -80.22 0.03 12.00
C GLU A 7 -79.13 0.19 13.10
N ARG A 8 -79.39 1.24 13.84
CA ARG A 8 -78.50 1.84 14.88
C ARG A 8 -78.80 1.30 16.29
N ALA A 9 -77.78 1.30 17.11
CA ALA A 9 -77.62 1.73 18.52
C ALA A 9 -78.42 0.94 19.62
N PRO A 10 -78.13 1.07 20.89
CA PRO A 10 -77.46 2.19 21.64
C PRO A 10 -76.47 1.74 22.77
N ARG A 11 -75.80 2.74 23.29
CA ARG A 11 -75.00 2.71 24.53
C ARG A 11 -75.89 2.69 25.80
N PRO A 12 -75.36 2.20 26.94
CA PRO A 12 -75.56 2.94 28.17
C PRO A 12 -74.26 3.19 28.99
N ARG A 13 -74.30 4.30 29.64
CA ARG A 13 -73.40 4.78 30.66
C ARG A 13 -73.70 4.10 32.00
N PHE A 14 -72.70 3.88 32.90
CA PHE A 14 -72.62 4.51 34.23
C PHE A 14 -71.65 3.81 35.21
N ARG A 15 -70.87 4.64 35.86
CA ARG A 15 -70.49 4.75 37.28
C ARG A 15 -69.29 4.03 37.79
N GLY A 16 -68.45 4.91 38.28
CA GLY A 16 -67.18 4.64 38.94
C GLY A 16 -67.33 4.01 40.32
N ARG A 17 -66.21 3.39 40.71
CA ARG A 17 -65.86 3.16 42.10
C ARG A 17 -64.35 3.18 42.26
N ARG A 18 -63.87 4.04 43.15
CA ARG A 18 -62.50 4.09 43.65
C ARG A 18 -62.25 2.86 44.50
N VAL A 19 -61.11 2.21 44.33
CA VAL A 19 -60.44 1.38 45.37
C VAL A 19 -58.97 1.24 45.04
N LEU A 20 -58.15 1.77 45.95
CA LEU A 20 -56.85 1.34 46.47
C LEU A 20 -55.78 0.71 45.57
N MET A 21 -54.65 1.38 45.52
CA MET A 21 -53.33 0.85 45.14
C MET A 21 -52.90 -0.32 46.04
N PRO A 22 -52.17 -1.29 45.45
CA PRO A 22 -51.04 -1.86 46.14
C PRO A 22 -49.73 -1.61 45.41
N LEU A 23 -48.72 -1.28 46.17
CA LEU A 23 -47.33 -1.21 45.85
C LEU A 23 -46.87 -2.51 45.19
N ALA A 24 -46.45 -2.48 43.93
CA ALA A 24 -45.77 -3.62 43.31
C ALA A 24 -44.28 -3.27 43.14
N ALA A 25 -43.46 -4.03 43.87
CA ALA A 25 -42.02 -3.98 43.80
C ALA A 25 -41.56 -4.42 42.38
N THR A 26 -40.88 -3.55 41.67
CA THR A 26 -40.21 -3.88 40.42
C THR A 26 -38.93 -4.65 40.70
N LEU A 27 -38.96 -5.96 40.50
CA LEU A 27 -37.72 -6.76 40.32
C LEU A 27 -37.08 -6.35 38.99
N ALA A 28 -35.95 -5.69 39.05
CA ALA A 28 -35.08 -5.50 37.90
C ALA A 28 -34.37 -6.84 37.62
N ALA A 29 -34.85 -7.59 36.62
CA ALA A 29 -34.11 -8.72 36.05
C ALA A 29 -32.94 -8.18 35.24
N VAL A 30 -31.73 -8.25 35.79
CA VAL A 30 -30.49 -8.05 35.02
C VAL A 30 -30.34 -9.28 34.12
N ALA A 31 -30.71 -9.12 32.86
CA ALA A 31 -30.36 -10.09 31.81
C ALA A 31 -28.86 -9.94 31.52
N ALA A 32 -28.05 -10.80 32.13
CA ALA A 32 -26.67 -10.98 31.71
C ALA A 32 -26.68 -11.61 30.30
N THR A 33 -26.48 -10.79 29.27
CA THR A 33 -26.17 -11.27 27.91
C THR A 33 -24.78 -11.90 27.98
N VAL A 34 -24.72 -13.22 28.12
CA VAL A 34 -23.52 -13.99 27.84
C VAL A 34 -23.29 -13.84 26.33
N ALA A 35 -22.36 -12.96 25.96
CA ALA A 35 -21.82 -12.95 24.62
C ALA A 35 -21.09 -14.28 24.39
N VAL A 36 -21.79 -15.22 23.76
CA VAL A 36 -21.15 -16.42 23.20
C VAL A 36 -20.25 -15.90 22.08
N THR A 37 -18.98 -15.66 22.37
CA THR A 37 -17.97 -15.52 21.36
C THR A 37 -17.87 -16.86 20.66
N SER A 38 -18.57 -17.04 19.56
CA SER A 38 -18.31 -18.13 18.63
C SER A 38 -16.82 -18.05 18.32
N ALA A 39 -16.04 -19.02 18.76
CA ALA A 39 -14.69 -19.21 18.27
C ALA A 39 -14.86 -19.36 16.74
N ALA A 40 -14.46 -18.35 15.99
CA ALA A 40 -14.42 -18.45 14.54
C ALA A 40 -13.51 -19.64 14.24
N ASN A 41 -14.05 -20.67 13.59
CA ASN A 41 -13.24 -21.79 13.15
C ASN A 41 -12.13 -21.21 12.27
N ALA A 42 -10.88 -21.53 12.61
CA ALA A 42 -9.73 -21.08 11.81
C ALA A 42 -9.94 -21.46 10.35
N GLY A 43 -9.69 -20.54 9.45
CA GLY A 43 -9.82 -20.77 8.02
C GLY A 43 -8.97 -21.98 7.58
N THR A 44 -9.49 -22.77 6.66
CA THR A 44 -8.84 -24.01 6.21
C THR A 44 -8.07 -23.83 4.90
N THR A 45 -8.14 -22.63 4.30
CA THR A 45 -7.44 -22.27 3.06
C THR A 45 -6.74 -20.91 3.22
N LEU A 46 -5.77 -20.62 2.36
CA LEU A 46 -5.00 -19.38 2.45
C LEU A 46 -5.90 -18.14 2.30
N GLY A 47 -6.75 -18.11 1.27
CA GLY A 47 -7.67 -17.00 1.02
C GLY A 47 -8.70 -16.79 2.14
N ALA A 48 -9.29 -17.88 2.68
CA ALA A 48 -10.24 -17.79 3.77
C ALA A 48 -9.56 -17.28 5.07
N SER A 49 -8.42 -17.85 5.43
CA SER A 49 -7.67 -17.43 6.63
C SER A 49 -7.18 -15.98 6.53
N ALA A 50 -6.77 -15.53 5.35
CA ALA A 50 -6.39 -14.14 5.11
C ALA A 50 -7.61 -13.21 5.21
N ALA A 51 -8.76 -13.61 4.67
CA ALA A 51 -10.00 -12.83 4.73
C ALA A 51 -10.48 -12.59 6.18
N GLU A 52 -10.32 -13.57 7.07
CA GLU A 52 -10.59 -13.40 8.51
C GLU A 52 -9.73 -12.33 9.19
N LYS A 53 -8.61 -11.98 8.58
CA LYS A 53 -7.70 -10.91 9.02
C LYS A 53 -7.88 -9.61 8.22
N GLY A 54 -8.94 -9.51 7.39
CA GLY A 54 -9.17 -8.37 6.50
C GLY A 54 -8.08 -8.22 5.42
N ARG A 55 -7.49 -9.33 4.98
CA ARG A 55 -6.44 -9.40 3.97
C ARG A 55 -6.87 -10.30 2.81
N TYR A 56 -6.21 -10.17 1.68
CA TYR A 56 -6.28 -11.19 0.63
C TYR A 56 -5.02 -12.07 0.63
N TYR A 57 -5.16 -13.27 0.10
CA TYR A 57 -4.04 -14.12 -0.29
C TYR A 57 -4.26 -14.56 -1.73
N GLY A 58 -3.41 -14.11 -2.63
CA GLY A 58 -3.59 -14.22 -4.07
C GLY A 58 -2.49 -15.00 -4.77
N ALA A 59 -2.69 -15.21 -6.08
CA ALA A 59 -1.70 -15.80 -6.96
C ALA A 59 -1.65 -15.08 -8.32
N ALA A 60 -0.45 -15.01 -8.91
CA ALA A 60 -0.30 -14.70 -10.32
C ALA A 60 -0.72 -15.91 -11.16
N VAL A 61 -1.48 -15.66 -12.22
CA VAL A 61 -2.04 -16.73 -13.07
C VAL A 61 -1.94 -16.34 -14.55
N PRO A 62 -1.42 -17.21 -15.43
CA PRO A 62 -1.58 -17.04 -16.86
C PRO A 62 -2.93 -17.63 -17.32
N ALA A 63 -3.62 -16.91 -18.22
CA ALA A 63 -4.94 -17.26 -18.67
C ALA A 63 -5.08 -18.70 -19.19
N PHE A 64 -4.10 -19.17 -19.97
CA PHE A 64 -4.13 -20.50 -20.56
C PHE A 64 -4.07 -21.63 -19.52
N LYS A 65 -3.53 -21.39 -18.32
CA LYS A 65 -3.48 -22.37 -17.23
C LYS A 65 -4.82 -22.58 -16.54
N LEU A 66 -5.76 -21.68 -16.70
CA LEU A 66 -7.12 -21.84 -16.15
C LEU A 66 -7.88 -23.01 -16.77
N SER A 67 -7.42 -23.54 -17.92
CA SER A 67 -7.93 -24.77 -18.53
C SER A 67 -7.31 -26.05 -17.95
N ASP A 68 -6.19 -25.97 -17.20
CA ASP A 68 -5.61 -27.09 -16.45
C ASP A 68 -6.47 -27.32 -15.19
N SER A 69 -7.19 -28.43 -15.14
CA SER A 69 -8.15 -28.71 -14.07
C SER A 69 -7.50 -28.80 -12.67
N GLN A 70 -6.27 -29.32 -12.56
CA GLN A 70 -5.55 -29.37 -11.29
C GLN A 70 -5.13 -27.97 -10.85
N PHE A 71 -4.59 -27.16 -11.79
CA PHE A 71 -4.23 -25.77 -11.52
C PHE A 71 -5.44 -24.95 -11.07
N ALA A 72 -6.52 -24.98 -11.84
CA ALA A 72 -7.76 -24.27 -11.52
C ALA A 72 -8.36 -24.73 -10.19
N THR A 73 -8.32 -26.02 -9.86
CA THR A 73 -8.77 -26.53 -8.56
C THR A 73 -7.99 -25.92 -7.40
N ILE A 74 -6.66 -25.80 -7.52
CA ILE A 74 -5.82 -25.15 -6.49
C ILE A 74 -6.17 -23.68 -6.40
N VAL A 75 -6.22 -22.97 -7.55
CA VAL A 75 -6.54 -21.54 -7.61
C VAL A 75 -7.86 -21.25 -6.93
N ASN A 76 -8.93 -21.94 -7.32
CA ASN A 76 -10.29 -21.68 -6.84
C ASN A 76 -10.48 -22.01 -5.35
N ARG A 77 -9.72 -22.95 -4.83
CA ARG A 77 -9.81 -23.36 -3.43
C ARG A 77 -8.99 -22.46 -2.49
N GLU A 78 -7.79 -22.10 -2.91
CA GLU A 78 -6.78 -21.55 -1.97
C GLU A 78 -6.67 -20.03 -1.99
N PHE A 79 -7.07 -19.37 -3.08
CA PHE A 79 -6.84 -17.94 -3.27
C PHE A 79 -8.14 -17.15 -3.36
N ASN A 80 -8.10 -15.87 -2.99
CA ASN A 80 -9.21 -14.93 -3.12
C ASN A 80 -8.84 -13.65 -3.89
N GLN A 81 -7.67 -13.66 -4.54
CA GLN A 81 -7.19 -12.61 -5.43
C GLN A 81 -6.39 -13.24 -6.58
N LEU A 82 -6.53 -12.68 -7.79
CA LEU A 82 -5.74 -13.05 -8.97
C LEU A 82 -5.00 -11.86 -9.55
N THR A 83 -3.78 -12.11 -10.05
CA THR A 83 -2.99 -11.16 -10.84
C THR A 83 -2.71 -11.80 -12.20
N PRO A 84 -3.11 -11.19 -13.34
CA PRO A 84 -2.68 -11.65 -14.67
C PRO A 84 -1.15 -11.59 -14.77
N GLU A 85 -0.51 -12.72 -15.13
CA GLU A 85 0.94 -12.78 -15.16
C GLU A 85 1.54 -11.97 -16.32
N ASN A 86 0.89 -12.01 -17.50
CA ASN A 86 1.32 -11.31 -18.70
C ASN A 86 0.20 -10.60 -19.45
N GLU A 87 -1.04 -10.99 -19.29
CA GLU A 87 -2.17 -10.65 -20.15
C GLU A 87 -2.64 -9.19 -20.06
N MET A 88 -2.17 -8.44 -19.06
CA MET A 88 -2.47 -7.01 -18.93
C MET A 88 -1.24 -6.12 -19.16
N LYS A 89 -0.10 -6.66 -19.61
CA LYS A 89 1.09 -5.90 -19.98
C LYS A 89 0.90 -5.21 -21.34
N TRP A 90 1.69 -4.20 -21.62
CA TRP A 90 1.48 -3.31 -22.77
C TRP A 90 1.51 -4.05 -24.11
N ASP A 91 2.47 -4.95 -24.30
CA ASP A 91 2.59 -5.74 -25.54
C ASP A 91 1.38 -6.68 -25.76
N ALA A 92 0.79 -7.20 -24.69
CA ALA A 92 -0.39 -8.05 -24.75
C ALA A 92 -1.69 -7.27 -25.02
N THR A 93 -1.82 -6.08 -24.42
CA THR A 93 -3.06 -5.29 -24.47
C THR A 93 -3.12 -4.32 -25.65
N GLU A 94 -1.97 -3.89 -26.21
CA GLU A 94 -1.90 -3.01 -27.37
C GLU A 94 -0.78 -3.45 -28.34
N PRO A 95 -0.89 -4.64 -28.95
CA PRO A 95 0.16 -5.20 -29.82
C PRO A 95 0.47 -4.34 -31.06
N GLN A 96 -0.48 -3.53 -31.49
CA GLN A 96 -0.32 -2.52 -32.55
C GLN A 96 -0.87 -1.19 -32.05
N GLN A 97 -0.24 -0.09 -32.42
CA GLN A 97 -0.64 1.24 -31.98
C GLN A 97 -2.13 1.52 -32.24
N GLY A 98 -2.87 1.82 -31.18
CA GLY A 98 -4.31 2.09 -31.23
C GLY A 98 -5.19 0.85 -31.45
N ARG A 99 -4.62 -0.35 -31.48
CA ARG A 99 -5.37 -1.61 -31.59
C ARG A 99 -5.25 -2.40 -30.29
N PHE A 100 -6.31 -2.36 -29.51
CA PHE A 100 -6.37 -3.01 -28.19
C PHE A 100 -6.92 -4.43 -28.30
N SER A 101 -6.36 -5.33 -27.47
CA SER A 101 -6.79 -6.71 -27.27
C SER A 101 -6.84 -7.03 -25.79
N TYR A 102 -7.99 -7.41 -25.30
CA TYR A 102 -8.21 -7.65 -23.86
C TYR A 102 -8.55 -9.11 -23.54
N SER A 103 -8.57 -10.00 -24.53
CA SER A 103 -9.14 -11.36 -24.42
C SER A 103 -8.52 -12.17 -23.26
N GLY A 104 -7.20 -12.11 -23.09
CA GLY A 104 -6.52 -12.84 -22.01
C GLY A 104 -6.84 -12.26 -20.63
N GLY A 105 -6.77 -10.95 -20.50
CA GLY A 105 -7.13 -10.27 -19.25
C GLY A 105 -8.62 -10.43 -18.90
N ASP A 106 -9.51 -10.33 -19.89
CA ASP A 106 -10.95 -10.54 -19.71
C ASP A 106 -11.26 -11.96 -19.22
N GLN A 107 -10.55 -12.98 -19.72
CA GLN A 107 -10.70 -14.35 -19.27
C GLN A 107 -10.37 -14.50 -17.77
N ILE A 108 -9.25 -13.88 -17.31
CA ILE A 108 -8.86 -13.93 -15.89
C ILE A 108 -9.84 -13.13 -15.03
N VAL A 109 -10.26 -11.94 -15.48
CA VAL A 109 -11.27 -11.14 -14.76
C VAL A 109 -12.59 -11.87 -14.63
N ALA A 110 -13.09 -12.47 -15.72
CA ALA A 110 -14.34 -13.26 -15.70
C ALA A 110 -14.20 -14.45 -14.74
N HIS A 111 -13.08 -15.17 -14.78
CA HIS A 111 -12.81 -16.29 -13.86
C HIS A 111 -12.81 -15.82 -12.39
N ALA A 112 -12.10 -14.73 -12.09
CA ALA A 112 -12.05 -14.17 -10.74
C ALA A 112 -13.46 -13.77 -10.24
N GLN A 113 -14.24 -13.08 -11.07
CA GLN A 113 -15.59 -12.66 -10.73
C GLN A 113 -16.53 -13.87 -10.49
N ALA A 114 -16.42 -14.91 -11.31
CA ALA A 114 -17.22 -16.14 -11.14
C ALA A 114 -16.92 -16.88 -9.83
N HIS A 115 -15.75 -16.65 -9.23
CA HIS A 115 -15.31 -17.28 -7.97
C HIS A 115 -15.23 -16.30 -6.79
N GLY A 116 -15.76 -15.07 -6.93
CA GLY A 116 -15.78 -14.09 -5.85
C GLY A 116 -14.38 -13.55 -5.47
N MET A 117 -13.43 -13.59 -6.39
CA MET A 117 -12.06 -13.12 -6.18
C MET A 117 -11.89 -11.68 -6.69
N ILE A 118 -11.03 -10.91 -6.04
CA ILE A 118 -10.60 -9.60 -6.53
C ILE A 118 -9.44 -9.75 -7.52
N VAL A 119 -9.25 -8.75 -8.38
CA VAL A 119 -8.18 -8.75 -9.39
C VAL A 119 -7.22 -7.58 -9.14
N ARG A 120 -5.91 -7.87 -9.15
CA ARG A 120 -4.85 -6.88 -9.28
C ARG A 120 -4.45 -6.78 -10.74
N GLY A 121 -4.59 -5.62 -11.36
CA GLY A 121 -4.15 -5.38 -12.73
C GLY A 121 -2.64 -5.18 -12.80
N HIS A 122 -1.94 -5.97 -13.58
CA HIS A 122 -0.50 -5.93 -13.74
C HIS A 122 -0.13 -5.97 -15.23
N THR A 123 0.45 -4.97 -15.77
CA THR A 123 0.79 -3.63 -15.31
C THR A 123 0.55 -2.63 -16.42
N LEU A 124 0.15 -1.39 -16.09
CA LEU A 124 -0.15 -0.40 -17.14
C LEU A 124 1.13 0.07 -17.85
N LEU A 125 2.18 0.44 -17.11
CA LEU A 125 3.46 0.86 -17.71
C LEU A 125 4.64 0.16 -17.05
N TRP A 126 5.46 -0.45 -17.88
CA TRP A 126 6.72 -1.08 -17.51
C TRP A 126 7.76 -0.82 -18.61
N TYR A 127 9.03 -0.71 -18.27
CA TYR A 127 10.10 -0.50 -19.23
C TYR A 127 10.38 -1.74 -20.10
N GLN A 128 9.95 -2.92 -19.65
CA GLN A 128 9.97 -4.17 -20.42
C GLN A 128 8.57 -4.47 -20.99
N GLN A 129 8.49 -5.50 -21.82
CA GLN A 129 7.25 -5.95 -22.46
C GLN A 129 6.40 -4.81 -23.07
N GLN A 130 7.09 -3.81 -23.63
CA GLN A 130 6.48 -2.82 -24.50
C GLN A 130 6.39 -3.40 -25.92
N PRO A 131 5.33 -3.16 -26.68
CA PRO A 131 5.26 -3.57 -28.07
C PRO A 131 6.31 -2.84 -28.91
N GLY A 132 6.79 -3.47 -29.99
CA GLY A 132 7.89 -2.93 -30.82
C GLY A 132 7.62 -1.52 -31.35
N TRP A 133 6.35 -1.21 -31.67
CA TRP A 133 5.98 0.13 -32.12
C TRP A 133 6.20 1.20 -31.01
N ALA A 134 5.89 0.90 -29.74
CA ALA A 134 6.12 1.83 -28.64
C ALA A 134 7.62 1.99 -28.34
N GLN A 135 8.40 0.92 -28.44
CA GLN A 135 9.85 0.97 -28.29
C GLN A 135 10.55 1.86 -29.34
N SER A 136 9.96 2.00 -30.54
CA SER A 136 10.47 2.87 -31.60
C SER A 136 10.17 4.36 -31.41
N LEU A 137 9.27 4.70 -30.47
CA LEU A 137 8.90 6.08 -30.17
C LEU A 137 9.83 6.70 -29.12
N SER A 138 9.88 8.04 -29.11
CA SER A 138 10.64 8.82 -28.12
C SER A 138 9.94 10.15 -27.79
N GLY A 139 10.40 10.84 -26.74
CA GLY A 139 9.93 12.17 -26.37
C GLY A 139 8.41 12.25 -26.21
N THR A 140 7.82 13.32 -26.76
CA THR A 140 6.38 13.59 -26.67
C THR A 140 5.51 12.50 -27.31
N ALA A 141 5.98 11.89 -28.42
CA ALA A 141 5.23 10.82 -29.09
C ALA A 141 5.07 9.58 -28.18
N LEU A 142 6.15 9.14 -27.56
CA LEU A 142 6.09 8.03 -26.58
C LEU A 142 5.27 8.41 -25.35
N ARG A 143 5.45 9.64 -24.85
CA ARG A 143 4.67 10.13 -23.71
C ARG A 143 3.16 10.06 -23.96
N ASN A 144 2.71 10.57 -25.10
CA ASN A 144 1.30 10.56 -25.47
C ASN A 144 0.78 9.14 -25.66
N ALA A 145 1.56 8.26 -26.29
CA ALA A 145 1.21 6.85 -26.46
C ALA A 145 1.04 6.14 -25.10
N ALA A 146 1.97 6.35 -24.16
CA ALA A 146 1.92 5.77 -22.82
C ALA A 146 0.68 6.24 -22.05
N ILE A 147 0.36 7.53 -22.07
CA ILE A 147 -0.82 8.06 -21.37
C ILE A 147 -2.12 7.58 -22.03
N ASN A 148 -2.16 7.49 -23.36
CA ASN A 148 -3.30 6.89 -24.06
C ASN A 148 -3.49 5.43 -23.67
N HIS A 149 -2.41 4.65 -23.65
CA HIS A 149 -2.42 3.25 -23.24
C HIS A 149 -3.02 3.09 -21.84
N VAL A 150 -2.49 3.81 -20.85
CA VAL A 150 -3.00 3.82 -19.47
C VAL A 150 -4.50 4.13 -19.45
N THR A 151 -4.92 5.16 -20.17
CA THR A 151 -6.32 5.59 -20.23
C THR A 151 -7.23 4.50 -20.82
N GLN A 152 -6.85 3.90 -21.94
CA GLN A 152 -7.68 2.90 -22.62
C GLN A 152 -7.80 1.62 -21.80
N VAL A 153 -6.69 1.10 -21.27
CA VAL A 153 -6.68 -0.15 -20.50
C VAL A 153 -7.45 0.03 -19.18
N ALA A 154 -7.16 1.10 -18.43
CA ALA A 154 -7.87 1.36 -17.18
C ALA A 154 -9.36 1.64 -17.40
N THR A 155 -9.75 2.27 -18.53
CA THR A 155 -11.16 2.48 -18.88
C THR A 155 -11.88 1.16 -19.20
N HIS A 156 -11.23 0.25 -19.95
CA HIS A 156 -11.80 -1.06 -20.27
C HIS A 156 -12.12 -1.88 -19.00
N TYR A 157 -11.25 -1.82 -18.03
CA TYR A 157 -11.40 -2.56 -16.76
C TYR A 157 -12.03 -1.74 -15.63
N ARG A 158 -12.55 -0.54 -15.90
CA ARG A 158 -13.16 0.33 -14.88
C ARG A 158 -14.13 -0.42 -13.99
N GLY A 159 -13.91 -0.34 -12.67
CA GLY A 159 -14.72 -0.95 -11.64
C GLY A 159 -14.59 -2.49 -11.51
N LYS A 160 -13.67 -3.11 -12.27
CA LYS A 160 -13.40 -4.55 -12.21
C LYS A 160 -12.08 -4.87 -11.50
N ILE A 161 -11.17 -3.88 -11.38
CA ILE A 161 -9.84 -4.03 -10.80
C ILE A 161 -9.82 -3.43 -9.40
N TYR A 162 -9.36 -4.22 -8.45
CA TYR A 162 -9.16 -3.78 -7.06
C TYR A 162 -7.98 -2.82 -6.94
N ALA A 163 -6.85 -3.16 -7.56
CA ALA A 163 -5.62 -2.36 -7.53
C ALA A 163 -4.87 -2.49 -8.86
N TRP A 164 -4.38 -1.38 -9.40
CA TRP A 164 -3.52 -1.34 -10.58
C TRP A 164 -2.05 -1.13 -10.19
N ASP A 165 -1.16 -1.92 -10.74
CA ASP A 165 0.23 -1.53 -10.90
C ASP A 165 0.31 -0.51 -12.04
N VAL A 166 0.21 0.77 -11.68
CA VAL A 166 0.23 1.86 -12.68
C VAL A 166 1.59 1.95 -13.35
N VAL A 167 2.64 1.84 -12.55
CA VAL A 167 4.03 1.82 -12.99
C VAL A 167 4.78 0.72 -12.26
N ASN A 168 5.50 -0.09 -13.05
CA ASN A 168 6.35 -1.16 -12.58
C ASN A 168 7.84 -0.83 -12.82
N GLU A 169 8.67 -0.98 -11.78
CA GLU A 169 10.15 -1.03 -11.84
C GLU A 169 10.84 0.21 -12.44
N ALA A 170 10.39 1.39 -12.10
CA ALA A 170 10.96 2.64 -12.62
C ALA A 170 12.23 3.11 -11.88
N PHE A 171 12.70 2.39 -10.88
CA PHE A 171 13.94 2.70 -10.17
C PHE A 171 15.07 1.74 -10.56
N ALA A 172 16.28 2.29 -10.67
CA ALA A 172 17.45 1.51 -11.01
C ALA A 172 17.92 0.63 -9.85
N ASP A 173 18.49 -0.52 -10.20
CA ASP A 173 19.24 -1.33 -9.24
C ASP A 173 20.57 -0.66 -8.90
N GLY A 174 21.14 -0.99 -7.75
CA GLY A 174 22.40 -0.43 -7.25
C GLY A 174 22.20 0.67 -6.21
N GLY A 175 23.29 1.36 -5.88
CA GLY A 175 23.39 2.21 -4.69
C GLY A 175 22.85 3.64 -4.83
N SER A 176 22.36 4.07 -6.02
CA SER A 176 21.96 5.47 -6.22
C SER A 176 20.57 5.81 -5.72
N GLY A 177 19.64 4.83 -5.65
CA GLY A 177 18.24 5.09 -5.38
C GLY A 177 17.53 5.97 -6.44
N GLY A 178 18.17 6.13 -7.61
CA GLY A 178 17.69 6.97 -8.70
C GLY A 178 16.73 6.23 -9.64
N ARG A 179 16.17 7.00 -10.57
CA ARG A 179 15.31 6.47 -11.65
C ARG A 179 16.10 5.55 -12.58
N ARG A 180 15.45 4.49 -13.04
CA ARG A 180 15.97 3.62 -14.09
C ARG A 180 16.03 4.38 -15.40
N ASP A 181 17.18 4.36 -16.10
CA ASP A 181 17.26 4.85 -17.45
C ASP A 181 16.45 3.95 -18.38
N SER A 182 15.38 4.50 -18.93
CA SER A 182 14.47 3.84 -19.86
C SER A 182 13.93 4.85 -20.88
N ASN A 183 13.36 4.35 -21.97
CA ASN A 183 12.69 5.23 -22.94
C ASN A 183 11.56 6.05 -22.28
N LEU A 184 10.81 5.45 -21.35
CA LEU A 184 9.76 6.14 -20.57
C LEU A 184 10.36 7.26 -19.70
N GLN A 185 11.43 6.98 -18.96
CA GLN A 185 12.11 7.98 -18.11
C GLN A 185 12.63 9.16 -18.94
N ARG A 186 13.12 8.90 -20.16
CA ARG A 186 13.60 9.95 -21.07
C ARG A 186 12.50 10.83 -21.64
N THR A 187 11.22 10.53 -21.41
CA THR A 187 10.10 11.43 -21.77
C THR A 187 9.89 12.59 -20.78
N GLY A 188 10.58 12.59 -19.63
CA GLY A 188 10.52 13.61 -18.59
C GLY A 188 10.33 13.00 -17.19
N ASN A 189 10.80 13.68 -16.14
CA ASN A 189 10.76 13.16 -14.77
C ASN A 189 9.35 12.97 -14.20
N ASP A 190 8.37 13.63 -14.77
CA ASP A 190 6.97 13.63 -14.35
C ASP A 190 6.12 12.51 -15.00
N TRP A 191 6.73 11.62 -15.79
CA TRP A 191 5.98 10.59 -16.52
C TRP A 191 5.19 9.64 -15.60
N ILE A 192 5.76 9.31 -14.43
CA ILE A 192 5.07 8.47 -13.44
C ILE A 192 3.85 9.19 -12.89
N GLU A 193 4.00 10.45 -12.48
CA GLU A 193 2.87 11.25 -11.99
C GLU A 193 1.76 11.36 -13.04
N ALA A 194 2.12 11.60 -14.30
CA ALA A 194 1.14 11.69 -15.39
C ALA A 194 0.40 10.37 -15.59
N ALA A 195 1.08 9.22 -15.48
CA ALA A 195 0.46 7.90 -15.54
C ALA A 195 -0.55 7.69 -14.39
N PHE A 196 -0.18 8.04 -13.15
CA PHE A 196 -1.09 7.95 -11.99
C PHE A 196 -2.32 8.85 -12.14
N ARG A 197 -2.16 10.08 -12.62
CA ARG A 197 -3.30 10.99 -12.88
C ARG A 197 -4.21 10.48 -13.98
N ALA A 198 -3.65 9.92 -15.07
CA ALA A 198 -4.42 9.31 -16.14
C ALA A 198 -5.19 8.06 -15.66
N ALA A 199 -4.54 7.18 -14.89
CA ALA A 199 -5.18 6.00 -14.33
C ALA A 199 -6.34 6.37 -13.39
N ARG A 200 -6.18 7.36 -12.53
CA ARG A 200 -7.25 7.85 -11.63
C ARG A 200 -8.43 8.44 -12.40
N ALA A 201 -8.16 9.19 -13.47
CA ALA A 201 -9.22 9.72 -14.33
C ALA A 201 -9.99 8.61 -15.06
N ALA A 202 -9.27 7.57 -15.49
CA ALA A 202 -9.84 6.43 -16.21
C ALA A 202 -10.63 5.50 -15.29
N ASP A 203 -10.10 5.15 -14.10
CA ASP A 203 -10.77 4.31 -13.09
C ASP A 203 -10.68 4.94 -11.70
N PRO A 204 -11.67 5.77 -11.31
CA PRO A 204 -11.68 6.43 -10.01
C PRO A 204 -11.76 5.46 -8.80
N GLY A 205 -12.29 4.25 -9.01
CA GLY A 205 -12.55 3.27 -7.96
C GLY A 205 -11.38 2.36 -7.62
N ALA A 206 -10.45 2.16 -8.54
CA ALA A 206 -9.30 1.29 -8.31
C ALA A 206 -8.25 1.95 -7.42
N LYS A 207 -7.56 1.14 -6.61
CA LYS A 207 -6.33 1.58 -5.94
C LYS A 207 -5.20 1.68 -6.95
N LEU A 208 -4.38 2.72 -6.84
CA LEU A 208 -3.26 2.97 -7.74
C LEU A 208 -1.95 2.73 -7.03
N CYS A 209 -1.18 1.74 -7.50
CA CYS A 209 0.05 1.27 -6.90
C CYS A 209 1.28 1.56 -7.77
N TYR A 210 2.39 1.82 -7.11
CA TYR A 210 3.72 1.68 -7.67
C TYR A 210 4.28 0.32 -7.24
N ASN A 211 4.87 -0.47 -8.14
CA ASN A 211 5.37 -1.82 -7.87
C ASN A 211 6.85 -1.96 -8.23
N ASP A 212 7.67 -2.60 -7.37
CA ASP A 212 9.09 -2.81 -7.69
C ASP A 212 9.69 -4.00 -6.90
N TYR A 213 10.81 -4.53 -7.42
CA TYR A 213 11.61 -5.59 -6.81
C TYR A 213 12.88 -5.03 -6.15
N ASN A 214 13.62 -5.88 -5.42
CA ASN A 214 14.80 -5.48 -4.63
C ASN A 214 14.51 -4.31 -3.66
N THR A 215 13.29 -4.25 -3.18
CA THR A 215 12.79 -3.22 -2.25
C THR A 215 12.45 -3.81 -0.89
N ASP A 216 12.88 -5.03 -0.63
CA ASP A 216 12.43 -5.83 0.51
C ASP A 216 13.06 -5.43 1.85
N GLY A 217 14.16 -4.67 1.82
CA GLY A 217 14.81 -4.05 2.98
C GLY A 217 15.01 -2.56 2.78
N ILE A 218 15.51 -1.87 3.82
CA ILE A 218 15.88 -0.46 3.77
C ILE A 218 17.21 -0.33 3.03
N ASN A 219 17.11 -0.01 1.74
CA ASN A 219 18.25 0.18 0.85
C ASN A 219 18.08 1.46 0.02
N ALA A 220 19.04 1.77 -0.84
CA ALA A 220 19.01 2.96 -1.68
C ALA A 220 17.77 2.98 -2.59
N LYS A 221 17.44 1.86 -3.24
CA LYS A 221 16.30 1.75 -4.16
C LYS A 221 14.97 1.95 -3.42
N SER A 222 14.73 1.21 -2.33
CA SER A 222 13.51 1.36 -1.53
C SER A 222 13.40 2.76 -0.93
N THR A 223 14.53 3.41 -0.59
CA THR A 223 14.56 4.81 -0.10
C THR A 223 14.24 5.81 -1.21
N GLY A 224 14.74 5.59 -2.43
CA GLY A 224 14.36 6.40 -3.59
C GLY A 224 12.87 6.36 -3.89
N ILE A 225 12.27 5.16 -3.84
CA ILE A 225 10.83 4.96 -4.00
C ILE A 225 10.06 5.62 -2.84
N TYR A 226 10.51 5.44 -1.60
CA TYR A 226 9.91 6.09 -0.42
C TYR A 226 9.85 7.61 -0.58
N ASN A 227 10.94 8.23 -1.05
CA ASN A 227 10.99 9.67 -1.27
C ASN A 227 10.02 10.11 -2.38
N MET A 228 9.89 9.34 -3.47
CA MET A 228 8.89 9.61 -4.50
C MET A 228 7.46 9.53 -3.94
N VAL A 229 7.14 8.49 -3.18
CA VAL A 229 5.80 8.31 -2.59
C VAL A 229 5.47 9.45 -1.64
N ARG A 230 6.43 9.85 -0.80
CA ARG A 230 6.29 11.00 0.11
C ARG A 230 6.02 12.29 -0.66
N ASP A 231 6.79 12.56 -1.71
CA ASP A 231 6.58 13.73 -2.59
C ASP A 231 5.20 13.66 -3.26
N PHE A 232 4.80 12.53 -3.81
CA PHE A 232 3.50 12.34 -4.42
C PHE A 232 2.35 12.62 -3.45
N LYS A 233 2.45 12.09 -2.22
CA LYS A 233 1.45 12.37 -1.18
C LYS A 233 1.38 13.85 -0.85
N SER A 234 2.51 14.54 -0.72
CA SER A 234 2.57 15.96 -0.39
C SER A 234 1.95 16.85 -1.48
N ARG A 235 2.05 16.44 -2.75
CA ARG A 235 1.52 17.16 -3.92
C ARG A 235 0.14 16.68 -4.39
N GLY A 236 -0.50 15.76 -3.67
CA GLY A 236 -1.83 15.23 -4.03
C GLY A 236 -1.82 14.42 -5.33
N VAL A 237 -0.70 13.77 -5.67
CA VAL A 237 -0.67 12.75 -6.73
C VAL A 237 -1.42 11.51 -6.23
N PRO A 238 -2.32 10.93 -7.03
CA PRO A 238 -3.23 9.88 -6.57
C PRO A 238 -2.54 8.51 -6.45
N ILE A 239 -1.57 8.39 -5.54
CA ILE A 239 -0.95 7.11 -5.18
C ILE A 239 -1.62 6.56 -3.90
N ASP A 240 -2.16 5.35 -3.98
CA ASP A 240 -2.87 4.69 -2.89
C ASP A 240 -2.04 3.58 -2.24
N CYS A 241 -1.13 2.96 -2.99
CA CYS A 241 -0.39 1.78 -2.54
C CYS A 241 1.00 1.66 -3.15
N VAL A 242 1.84 0.87 -2.46
CA VAL A 242 3.13 0.41 -2.96
C VAL A 242 3.17 -1.11 -2.91
N GLY A 243 3.54 -1.72 -4.04
CA GLY A 243 3.78 -3.14 -4.18
C GLY A 243 5.27 -3.46 -3.97
N PHE A 244 5.51 -4.49 -3.17
CA PHE A 244 6.80 -5.10 -2.93
C PHE A 244 6.79 -6.48 -3.57
N GLN A 245 7.55 -6.66 -4.64
CA GLN A 245 7.51 -7.93 -5.39
C GLN A 245 7.94 -9.11 -4.53
N SER A 246 8.97 -8.95 -3.73
CA SER A 246 9.47 -9.96 -2.79
C SER A 246 9.90 -11.28 -3.47
N HIS A 247 10.64 -11.16 -4.59
CA HIS A 247 11.38 -12.28 -5.18
C HIS A 247 12.62 -12.58 -4.32
N LEU A 248 12.43 -13.40 -3.29
CA LEU A 248 13.44 -13.60 -2.27
C LEU A 248 14.36 -14.81 -2.57
N GLY A 249 15.61 -14.72 -2.09
CA GLY A 249 16.51 -15.85 -1.97
C GLY A 249 16.06 -16.79 -0.84
N THR A 250 17.01 -17.34 -0.07
CA THR A 250 16.72 -18.27 1.03
C THR A 250 16.38 -17.60 2.36
N SER A 251 16.40 -16.26 2.43
CA SER A 251 16.17 -15.50 3.66
C SER A 251 15.38 -14.21 3.39
N VAL A 252 14.72 -13.73 4.43
CA VAL A 252 14.03 -12.43 4.47
C VAL A 252 14.97 -11.41 5.11
N PRO A 253 15.11 -10.19 4.57
CA PRO A 253 15.87 -9.13 5.21
C PRO A 253 15.40 -8.88 6.65
N SER A 254 16.33 -8.62 7.57
CA SER A 254 16.01 -8.42 8.99
C SER A 254 15.14 -7.18 9.25
N ASP A 255 15.22 -6.19 8.36
CA ASP A 255 14.48 -4.93 8.39
C ASP A 255 13.24 -4.93 7.47
N TYR A 256 12.85 -6.10 6.94
CA TYR A 256 11.71 -6.25 6.02
C TYR A 256 10.43 -5.59 6.55
N GLN A 257 10.01 -5.95 7.78
CA GLN A 257 8.82 -5.37 8.39
C GLN A 257 8.94 -3.87 8.61
N ALA A 258 10.09 -3.40 9.11
CA ALA A 258 10.33 -1.97 9.32
C ALA A 258 10.29 -1.18 8.00
N ASN A 259 10.80 -1.78 6.93
CA ASN A 259 10.75 -1.17 5.60
C ASN A 259 9.30 -1.05 5.08
N LEU A 260 8.48 -2.10 5.21
CA LEU A 260 7.05 -2.01 4.85
C LEU A 260 6.32 -0.96 5.71
N GLN A 261 6.60 -0.95 7.03
CA GLN A 261 5.96 -0.02 7.97
C GLN A 261 6.21 1.44 7.61
N ARG A 262 7.45 1.84 7.27
CA ARG A 262 7.72 3.24 6.89
C ARG A 262 6.90 3.72 5.69
N PHE A 263 6.59 2.84 4.72
CA PHE A 263 5.69 3.20 3.62
C PHE A 263 4.24 3.32 4.11
N ALA A 264 3.78 2.40 4.95
CA ALA A 264 2.47 2.48 5.58
C ALA A 264 2.27 3.78 6.37
N ASP A 265 3.33 4.28 7.03
CA ASP A 265 3.34 5.54 7.79
C ASP A 265 3.16 6.79 6.89
N LEU A 266 3.44 6.69 5.58
CA LEU A 266 3.10 7.74 4.61
C LEU A 266 1.59 7.80 4.28
N GLY A 267 0.80 6.87 4.82
CA GLY A 267 -0.65 6.80 4.56
C GLY A 267 -0.99 6.10 3.25
N VAL A 268 -0.09 5.29 2.68
CA VAL A 268 -0.37 4.38 1.56
C VAL A 268 -0.53 2.95 2.06
N ASP A 269 -1.30 2.15 1.34
CA ASP A 269 -1.34 0.72 1.59
C ASP A 269 -0.04 0.07 1.09
N VAL A 270 0.41 -0.98 1.77
CA VAL A 270 1.51 -1.82 1.30
C VAL A 270 0.96 -3.18 0.91
N GLN A 271 1.48 -3.74 -0.17
CA GLN A 271 1.05 -5.02 -0.72
C GLN A 271 2.29 -5.84 -1.10
N ILE A 272 2.30 -7.11 -0.73
CA ILE A 272 3.31 -8.05 -1.18
C ILE A 272 2.76 -8.69 -2.46
N THR A 273 3.42 -8.46 -3.60
CA THR A 273 2.75 -8.59 -4.89
C THR A 273 3.18 -9.78 -5.73
N GLU A 274 4.37 -10.32 -5.48
CA GLU A 274 4.97 -11.32 -6.36
C GLU A 274 5.82 -12.34 -5.57
N LEU A 275 5.39 -12.66 -4.34
CA LEU A 275 6.18 -13.46 -3.41
C LEU A 275 6.54 -14.83 -3.98
N ASP A 276 7.83 -15.06 -4.11
CA ASP A 276 8.44 -16.35 -4.33
C ASP A 276 9.78 -16.45 -3.58
N ILE A 277 10.04 -17.60 -2.96
CA ILE A 277 11.20 -17.78 -2.07
C ILE A 277 11.96 -19.04 -2.47
N THR A 278 13.24 -18.91 -2.82
CA THR A 278 14.10 -20.06 -3.19
C THR A 278 13.99 -21.17 -2.15
N GLN A 279 13.79 -22.41 -2.62
CA GLN A 279 13.70 -23.57 -1.75
C GLN A 279 15.02 -23.81 -1.01
N GLY A 280 14.90 -24.10 0.28
CA GLY A 280 15.98 -24.41 1.19
C GLY A 280 15.40 -24.79 2.55
N SER A 281 16.24 -25.13 3.51
CA SER A 281 15.80 -25.50 4.87
C SER A 281 15.00 -24.41 5.59
N ASN A 282 15.16 -23.16 5.17
CA ASN A 282 14.48 -22.00 5.76
C ASN A 282 13.23 -21.53 5.01
N GLN A 283 12.89 -22.11 3.84
CA GLN A 283 11.79 -21.61 3.00
C GLN A 283 10.47 -21.45 3.78
N ALA A 284 10.09 -22.45 4.56
CA ALA A 284 8.85 -22.45 5.34
C ALA A 284 8.83 -21.33 6.39
N ASN A 285 9.93 -21.11 7.09
CA ASN A 285 10.07 -20.02 8.05
C ASN A 285 10.05 -18.65 7.38
N ALA A 286 10.71 -18.49 6.23
CA ALA A 286 10.75 -17.25 5.48
C ALA A 286 9.34 -16.84 4.99
N TYR A 287 8.57 -17.76 4.45
CA TYR A 287 7.17 -17.51 4.10
C TYR A 287 6.32 -17.10 5.31
N ALA A 288 6.47 -17.77 6.43
CA ALA A 288 5.77 -17.41 7.67
C ALA A 288 6.22 -16.04 8.21
N GLN A 289 7.50 -15.68 8.07
CA GLN A 289 8.02 -14.36 8.47
C GLN A 289 7.41 -13.24 7.65
N VAL A 290 7.37 -13.38 6.31
CA VAL A 290 6.73 -12.43 5.40
C VAL A 290 5.24 -12.28 5.75
N THR A 291 4.54 -13.39 5.97
CA THR A 291 3.12 -13.38 6.34
C THR A 291 2.89 -12.64 7.65
N ARG A 292 3.68 -12.90 8.69
CA ARG A 292 3.59 -12.20 9.98
C ARG A 292 3.91 -10.72 9.86
N ALA A 293 4.89 -10.34 9.03
CA ALA A 293 5.22 -8.93 8.78
C ALA A 293 4.02 -8.19 8.18
N CYS A 294 3.34 -8.78 7.19
CA CYS A 294 2.12 -8.21 6.62
C CYS A 294 1.00 -8.10 7.67
N LEU A 295 0.77 -9.13 8.47
CA LEU A 295 -0.27 -9.13 9.51
C LEU A 295 -0.03 -8.08 10.60
N ALA A 296 1.24 -7.80 10.92
CA ALA A 296 1.63 -6.80 11.92
C ALA A 296 1.38 -5.35 11.45
N ILE A 297 1.22 -5.11 10.16
CA ILE A 297 1.06 -3.77 9.57
C ILE A 297 -0.40 -3.57 9.17
N SER A 298 -1.09 -2.64 9.80
CA SER A 298 -2.53 -2.40 9.58
C SER A 298 -2.86 -2.07 8.11
N ARG A 299 -1.94 -1.38 7.42
CA ARG A 299 -2.06 -1.02 6.00
C ARG A 299 -1.51 -2.06 5.03
N CYS A 300 -1.01 -3.22 5.49
CA CYS A 300 -0.73 -4.32 4.58
C CYS A 300 -2.04 -5.00 4.21
N THR A 301 -2.45 -4.90 2.95
CA THR A 301 -3.77 -5.35 2.51
C THR A 301 -3.79 -6.78 1.97
N GLY A 302 -2.63 -7.35 1.67
CA GLY A 302 -2.56 -8.75 1.23
C GLY A 302 -1.21 -9.17 0.67
N ILE A 303 -1.17 -10.44 0.31
CA ILE A 303 0.00 -11.13 -0.24
C ILE A 303 -0.44 -11.86 -1.51
N THR A 304 0.34 -11.72 -2.58
CA THR A 304 0.21 -12.50 -3.82
C THR A 304 1.49 -13.30 -4.04
N VAL A 305 1.39 -14.60 -4.24
CA VAL A 305 2.51 -15.44 -4.69
C VAL A 305 2.62 -15.38 -6.22
N TRP A 306 3.87 -15.39 -6.75
CA TRP A 306 4.09 -15.26 -8.20
C TRP A 306 4.04 -16.60 -8.90
N GLY A 307 2.87 -17.22 -8.91
CA GLY A 307 2.55 -18.51 -9.49
C GLY A 307 1.86 -19.44 -8.50
N VAL A 308 1.51 -20.65 -8.94
CA VAL A 308 0.75 -21.62 -8.13
C VAL A 308 1.61 -22.81 -7.74
N ARG A 309 2.12 -23.58 -8.73
CA ARG A 309 2.98 -24.76 -8.53
C ARG A 309 4.42 -24.43 -8.93
N ASP A 310 5.38 -25.11 -8.33
CA ASP A 310 6.80 -24.96 -8.69
C ASP A 310 7.05 -25.23 -10.19
N SER A 311 6.22 -26.08 -10.83
CA SER A 311 6.29 -26.35 -12.28
C SER A 311 5.83 -25.15 -13.13
N ASP A 312 5.07 -24.24 -12.59
CA ASP A 312 4.49 -23.08 -13.30
C ASP A 312 5.28 -21.79 -13.03
N SER A 313 6.28 -21.84 -12.12
CA SER A 313 7.06 -20.67 -11.75
C SER A 313 8.09 -20.28 -12.82
N TRP A 314 8.26 -19.00 -13.06
CA TRP A 314 9.35 -18.45 -13.88
C TRP A 314 10.73 -18.78 -13.28
N ARG A 315 10.80 -19.04 -11.96
CA ARG A 315 11.97 -19.51 -11.19
C ARG A 315 11.89 -21.02 -10.90
N GLY A 316 11.39 -21.82 -11.83
CA GLY A 316 11.08 -23.24 -11.61
C GLY A 316 12.25 -24.11 -11.10
N ASN A 317 13.49 -23.71 -11.33
CA ASN A 317 14.67 -24.40 -10.79
C ASN A 317 14.86 -24.16 -9.29
N ASP A 318 14.32 -23.07 -8.77
CA ASP A 318 14.40 -22.68 -7.36
C ASP A 318 13.29 -23.33 -6.50
N ASN A 319 12.31 -23.98 -7.13
CA ASN A 319 11.10 -24.53 -6.49
C ASN A 319 10.52 -23.55 -5.46
N PRO A 320 10.13 -22.31 -5.87
CA PRO A 320 9.99 -21.20 -4.92
C PRO A 320 8.60 -21.05 -4.33
N LEU A 321 7.60 -21.85 -4.78
CA LEU A 321 6.19 -21.64 -4.47
C LEU A 321 5.68 -22.52 -3.32
N LEU A 322 4.37 -22.41 -3.02
CA LEU A 322 3.72 -23.09 -1.90
C LEU A 322 3.28 -24.53 -2.23
N PHE A 323 3.14 -24.83 -3.54
CA PHE A 323 2.80 -26.14 -4.03
C PHE A 323 3.97 -26.70 -4.86
N ASP A 324 4.25 -27.98 -4.68
CA ASP A 324 5.29 -28.65 -5.43
C ASP A 324 4.93 -28.79 -6.93
N ARG A 325 5.82 -29.38 -7.71
CA ARG A 325 5.62 -29.56 -9.17
C ARG A 325 4.38 -30.42 -9.50
N SER A 326 3.93 -31.24 -8.56
CA SER A 326 2.75 -32.12 -8.67
C SER A 326 1.49 -31.53 -8.04
N GLY A 327 1.55 -30.30 -7.52
CA GLY A 327 0.42 -29.62 -6.89
C GLY A 327 0.15 -30.03 -5.43
N ASN A 328 1.09 -30.72 -4.77
CA ASN A 328 0.97 -31.03 -3.35
C ASN A 328 1.41 -29.84 -2.50
N LYS A 329 0.77 -29.65 -1.34
CA LYS A 329 1.13 -28.61 -0.37
C LYS A 329 2.52 -28.87 0.22
N LYS A 330 3.39 -27.87 0.17
CA LYS A 330 4.73 -27.91 0.78
C LYS A 330 4.67 -27.47 2.25
N ALA A 331 5.77 -27.67 3.00
CA ALA A 331 5.88 -27.15 4.37
C ALA A 331 5.67 -25.63 4.45
N ALA A 332 6.07 -24.90 3.40
CA ALA A 332 5.84 -23.46 3.28
C ALA A 332 4.33 -23.09 3.30
N TYR A 333 3.48 -23.86 2.62
CA TYR A 333 2.03 -23.69 2.67
C TYR A 333 1.50 -23.80 4.10
N THR A 334 1.89 -24.87 4.82
CA THR A 334 1.45 -25.09 6.21
C THR A 334 1.91 -23.96 7.13
N SER A 335 3.14 -23.47 6.95
CA SER A 335 3.68 -22.36 7.75
C SER A 335 2.95 -21.04 7.50
N VAL A 336 2.55 -20.74 6.26
CA VAL A 336 1.71 -19.59 5.92
C VAL A 336 0.34 -19.72 6.57
N LEU A 337 -0.33 -20.86 6.40
CA LEU A 337 -1.66 -21.10 6.97
C LEU A 337 -1.66 -20.95 8.50
N ASN A 338 -0.65 -21.51 9.16
CA ASN A 338 -0.48 -21.37 10.61
C ASN A 338 -0.23 -19.91 11.01
N ALA A 339 0.57 -19.15 10.25
CA ALA A 339 0.81 -17.72 10.51
C ALA A 339 -0.48 -16.90 10.36
N LEU A 340 -1.28 -17.15 9.32
CA LEU A 340 -2.58 -16.51 9.13
C LEU A 340 -3.55 -16.82 10.28
N ASN A 341 -3.58 -18.07 10.75
CA ASN A 341 -4.51 -18.51 11.79
C ASN A 341 -4.07 -18.13 13.21
N SER A 342 -2.78 -17.86 13.45
CA SER A 342 -2.25 -17.47 14.76
C SER A 342 -2.39 -15.99 15.10
N GLY A 343 -2.65 -15.13 14.11
CA GLY A 343 -2.88 -13.70 14.34
C GLY A 343 -4.20 -13.45 15.05
N THR A 344 -4.23 -12.49 15.99
CA THR A 344 -5.48 -12.06 16.66
C THR A 344 -6.51 -11.66 15.60
N PRO A 345 -7.77 -12.13 15.65
CA PRO A 345 -8.81 -11.66 14.75
C PRO A 345 -8.97 -10.15 14.92
N ILE A 346 -8.94 -9.40 13.81
CA ILE A 346 -9.36 -7.99 13.84
C ILE A 346 -10.87 -8.03 14.05
N PRO A 347 -11.44 -7.36 15.09
CA PRO A 347 -12.88 -7.25 15.21
C PRO A 347 -13.42 -6.66 13.89
N THR A 348 -14.21 -7.42 13.18
CA THR A 348 -14.96 -6.90 12.04
C THR A 348 -16.05 -5.99 12.59
N THR A 349 -15.74 -4.71 12.68
CA THR A 349 -16.78 -3.69 12.81
C THR A 349 -17.57 -3.71 11.51
N PRO A 350 -18.89 -3.89 11.55
CA PRO A 350 -19.71 -3.71 10.35
C PRO A 350 -19.42 -2.33 9.74
N PRO A 351 -19.54 -2.16 8.42
CA PRO A 351 -19.36 -0.86 7.80
C PRO A 351 -20.23 0.15 8.54
N PRO A 352 -19.71 1.34 8.89
CA PRO A 352 -20.50 2.34 9.57
C PRO A 352 -21.68 2.74 8.67
N THR A 353 -22.89 2.43 9.11
CA THR A 353 -24.09 3.09 8.61
C THR A 353 -23.93 4.56 8.99
N THR A 354 -23.73 5.38 7.98
CA THR A 354 -23.57 6.84 8.13
C THR A 354 -24.84 7.41 8.79
N PRO A 355 -24.78 7.95 10.01
CA PRO A 355 -25.83 8.85 10.50
C PRO A 355 -25.68 10.22 9.78
N PRO A 356 -26.74 11.00 9.65
CA PRO A 356 -26.66 12.35 9.07
C PRO A 356 -25.70 13.22 9.90
N PRO A 357 -25.09 14.26 9.29
CA PRO A 357 -24.03 15.04 9.92
C PRO A 357 -24.57 15.81 11.11
N THR A 358 -24.13 15.43 12.30
CA THR A 358 -24.21 16.27 13.49
C THR A 358 -22.90 17.05 13.62
N THR A 359 -23.02 18.35 13.74
CA THR A 359 -21.91 19.29 13.95
C THR A 359 -21.08 18.86 15.17
N PRO A 360 -19.73 18.71 15.04
CA PRO A 360 -18.89 18.38 16.19
C PRO A 360 -18.79 19.57 17.17
N PRO A 361 -18.68 19.32 18.48
CA PRO A 361 -18.27 20.36 19.41
C PRO A 361 -16.82 20.77 19.14
N PRO A 362 -16.42 22.02 19.46
CA PRO A 362 -15.07 22.50 19.19
C PRO A 362 -14.04 21.71 20.01
N THR A 363 -13.18 20.96 19.33
CA THR A 363 -11.99 20.35 19.92
C THR A 363 -10.89 21.41 20.00
N THR A 364 -10.40 21.65 21.20
CA THR A 364 -9.21 22.46 21.46
C THR A 364 -8.00 21.84 20.76
N PRO A 365 -7.26 22.58 19.91
CA PRO A 365 -6.04 22.06 19.28
C PRO A 365 -4.95 21.83 20.35
N PRO A 366 -4.05 20.84 20.13
CA PRO A 366 -2.85 20.75 20.95
C PRO A 366 -2.01 22.02 20.80
N PRO A 367 -1.19 22.41 21.79
CA PRO A 367 -0.45 23.64 21.76
C PRO A 367 0.51 23.66 20.57
N THR A 368 0.20 24.47 19.57
CA THR A 368 1.11 24.82 18.49
C THR A 368 2.13 25.81 19.06
N THR A 369 3.41 25.45 19.01
CA THR A 369 4.49 26.42 19.14
C THR A 369 4.28 27.52 18.11
N PRO A 370 4.32 28.81 18.48
CA PRO A 370 4.14 29.90 17.53
C PRO A 370 5.18 29.81 16.41
N PRO A 371 4.84 30.17 15.16
CA PRO A 371 5.84 30.32 14.12
C PRO A 371 6.91 31.34 14.55
N PRO A 372 8.17 31.17 14.17
CA PRO A 372 9.20 32.14 14.47
C PRO A 372 8.84 33.49 13.82
N THR A 373 8.68 34.51 14.65
CA THR A 373 8.46 35.90 14.22
C THR A 373 9.82 36.52 13.90
N GLY A 374 10.38 36.24 12.72
CA GLY A 374 11.62 36.82 12.23
C GLY A 374 11.87 36.51 10.78
N ASP A 375 12.60 37.41 10.08
CA ASP A 375 13.08 37.18 8.70
C ASP A 375 14.21 36.14 8.74
N GLY A 376 13.87 34.86 8.60
CA GLY A 376 14.85 33.80 8.66
C GLY A 376 14.24 32.41 8.54
N CYS A 377 14.97 31.38 8.93
CA CYS A 377 14.45 30.01 8.98
C CYS A 377 14.65 29.38 10.36
N SER A 378 13.90 28.33 10.62
CA SER A 378 14.07 27.45 11.77
C SER A 378 14.26 26.00 11.29
N ALA A 379 14.93 25.19 12.12
CA ALA A 379 15.08 23.77 11.85
C ALA A 379 14.70 22.94 13.08
N SER A 380 14.05 21.81 12.85
CA SER A 380 13.73 20.82 13.88
C SER A 380 14.18 19.43 13.41
N VAL A 381 14.64 18.59 14.34
CA VAL A 381 15.12 17.23 14.06
C VAL A 381 14.18 16.22 14.68
N SER A 382 13.79 15.22 13.90
CA SER A 382 13.18 13.98 14.35
C SER A 382 14.19 12.84 14.20
N LEU A 383 14.36 12.03 15.24
CA LEU A 383 15.36 10.98 15.29
C LEU A 383 14.71 9.60 15.40
N ASN A 384 15.20 8.66 14.60
CA ASN A 384 14.97 7.24 14.76
C ASN A 384 16.32 6.57 15.04
N SER A 385 16.53 6.09 16.28
CA SER A 385 17.82 5.59 16.76
C SER A 385 17.74 4.11 17.12
N TRP A 386 18.83 3.38 16.83
CA TRP A 386 19.03 1.97 17.20
C TRP A 386 20.45 1.78 17.77
N ASN A 387 20.74 0.58 18.22
CA ASN A 387 22.07 0.30 18.75
C ASN A 387 23.13 0.47 17.65
N GLY A 388 24.00 1.49 17.79
CA GLY A 388 25.10 1.78 16.88
C GLY A 388 24.79 2.71 15.71
N GLY A 389 23.57 3.28 15.61
CA GLY A 389 23.27 4.23 14.53
C GLY A 389 21.92 4.94 14.68
N PHE A 390 21.64 5.85 13.74
CA PHE A 390 20.39 6.61 13.71
C PHE A 390 20.10 7.14 12.30
N VAL A 391 18.83 7.48 12.09
CA VAL A 391 18.37 8.34 11.00
C VAL A 391 17.82 9.63 11.59
N ALA A 392 18.24 10.76 11.06
CA ALA A 392 17.73 12.08 11.38
C ALA A 392 16.92 12.63 10.20
N THR A 393 15.68 13.02 10.44
CA THR A 393 14.87 13.83 9.51
C THR A 393 14.84 15.25 10.03
N VAL A 394 15.23 16.19 9.20
CA VAL A 394 15.33 17.61 9.56
C VAL A 394 14.32 18.40 8.74
N LYS A 395 13.40 19.05 9.44
CA LYS A 395 12.41 19.95 8.85
C LYS A 395 12.93 21.39 8.92
N VAL A 396 13.03 22.05 7.78
CA VAL A 396 13.40 23.47 7.64
C VAL A 396 12.14 24.26 7.34
N THR A 397 11.84 25.26 8.17
CA THR A 397 10.65 26.11 8.03
C THR A 397 11.07 27.55 7.78
N ALA A 398 10.55 28.18 6.73
CA ALA A 398 10.73 29.57 6.43
C ALA A 398 9.94 30.43 7.45
N GLY A 399 10.53 31.57 7.85
CA GLY A 399 9.86 32.58 8.67
C GLY A 399 8.81 33.35 7.88
N SER A 400 8.67 34.64 8.18
CA SER A 400 7.71 35.54 7.49
C SER A 400 8.10 35.85 6.05
N SER A 401 9.35 35.60 5.65
CA SER A 401 9.87 35.77 4.29
C SER A 401 10.19 34.43 3.62
N ALA A 402 10.05 34.37 2.31
CA ALA A 402 10.42 33.18 1.54
C ALA A 402 11.96 33.01 1.50
N LEU A 403 12.43 31.77 1.61
CA LEU A 403 13.83 31.41 1.46
C LEU A 403 14.18 31.24 -0.02
N ARG A 404 15.39 31.62 -0.39
CA ARG A 404 16.02 31.32 -1.69
C ARG A 404 17.06 30.21 -1.57
N GLY A 405 17.49 29.94 -0.35
CA GLY A 405 18.39 28.87 0.04
C GLY A 405 18.42 28.76 1.56
N TRP A 406 18.94 27.66 2.07
CA TRP A 406 19.09 27.41 3.49
C TRP A 406 20.33 26.59 3.81
N THR A 407 20.86 26.81 5.01
CA THR A 407 21.91 25.98 5.60
C THR A 407 21.49 25.60 7.02
N VAL A 408 21.54 24.32 7.36
CA VAL A 408 21.27 23.82 8.71
C VAL A 408 22.55 23.25 9.30
N ARG A 409 22.92 23.72 10.46
CA ARG A 409 24.08 23.25 11.22
C ARG A 409 23.65 22.28 12.30
N VAL A 410 24.27 21.09 12.32
CA VAL A 410 24.08 20.05 13.33
C VAL A 410 25.41 19.68 13.94
N THR A 411 25.46 19.64 15.27
CA THR A 411 26.64 19.15 15.99
C THR A 411 26.42 17.69 16.38
N LEU A 412 27.30 16.83 15.91
CA LEU A 412 27.29 15.39 16.16
C LEU A 412 28.12 15.06 17.42
N PRO A 413 27.71 14.11 18.25
CA PRO A 413 28.48 13.61 19.37
C PRO A 413 29.84 13.04 18.92
N SER A 414 30.82 13.02 19.84
CA SER A 414 32.12 12.39 19.58
C SER A 414 31.97 10.91 19.22
N GLY A 415 32.66 10.46 18.19
CA GLY A 415 32.55 9.08 17.67
C GLY A 415 31.33 8.84 16.74
N THR A 416 30.57 9.88 16.44
CA THR A 416 29.45 9.82 15.49
C THR A 416 29.89 10.26 14.09
N ALA A 417 29.47 9.54 13.07
CA ALA A 417 29.76 9.90 11.69
C ALA A 417 28.50 9.80 10.82
N VAL A 418 28.27 10.82 9.96
CA VAL A 418 27.28 10.78 8.88
C VAL A 418 27.75 9.80 7.82
N THR A 419 26.92 8.83 7.49
CA THR A 419 27.21 7.80 6.49
C THR A 419 26.45 8.01 5.19
N ASN A 420 25.32 8.73 5.25
CA ASN A 420 24.51 9.07 4.07
C ASN A 420 23.73 10.36 4.33
N THR A 421 23.49 11.15 3.26
CA THR A 421 22.67 12.38 3.30
C THR A 421 21.79 12.42 2.06
N TRP A 422 20.52 12.83 2.23
CA TRP A 422 19.58 13.01 1.12
C TRP A 422 18.85 14.35 1.25
N SER A 423 18.50 14.91 0.11
CA SER A 423 17.88 16.25 -0.01
C SER A 423 18.69 17.38 0.61
N ALA A 424 20.00 17.18 0.82
CA ALA A 424 20.96 18.19 1.25
C ALA A 424 22.39 17.82 0.84
N GLN A 425 23.29 18.78 0.83
CA GLN A 425 24.73 18.60 0.70
C GLN A 425 25.38 18.80 2.07
N ALA A 426 26.03 17.75 2.58
CA ALA A 426 26.76 17.81 3.85
C ALA A 426 28.16 18.37 3.63
N SER A 427 28.65 19.28 4.51
CA SER A 427 30.00 19.84 4.47
C SER A 427 31.07 18.88 4.99
N GLY A 428 30.69 17.80 5.65
CA GLY A 428 31.58 16.82 6.26
C GLY A 428 30.76 15.66 6.85
N SER A 429 31.48 14.74 7.52
CA SER A 429 30.85 13.53 8.07
C SER A 429 30.91 13.43 9.59
N SER A 430 31.60 14.33 10.31
CA SER A 430 31.76 14.25 11.77
C SER A 430 31.91 15.64 12.40
N GLY A 431 31.74 15.71 13.71
CA GLY A 431 31.81 16.97 14.45
C GLY A 431 30.64 17.89 14.11
N THR A 432 30.87 19.14 13.78
CA THR A 432 29.82 20.07 13.33
C THR A 432 29.72 20.01 11.82
N VAL A 433 28.53 19.63 11.32
CA VAL A 433 28.23 19.45 9.90
C VAL A 433 27.20 20.48 9.47
N ASP A 434 27.50 21.21 8.39
CA ASP A 434 26.57 22.10 7.71
C ASP A 434 25.88 21.33 6.56
N PHE A 435 24.56 21.30 6.57
CA PHE A 435 23.73 20.73 5.51
C PHE A 435 23.11 21.87 4.71
N ARG A 436 23.42 21.96 3.43
CA ARG A 436 22.91 22.98 2.52
C ARG A 436 21.85 22.39 1.60
N ASN A 437 20.88 23.22 1.18
CA ASN A 437 19.89 22.82 0.20
C ASN A 437 20.51 22.31 -1.10
N VAL A 438 19.75 21.49 -1.79
CA VAL A 438 19.97 21.12 -3.20
C VAL A 438 19.08 21.98 -4.11
N ASP A 439 19.29 21.90 -5.43
CA ASP A 439 18.65 22.81 -6.39
C ASP A 439 17.12 22.85 -6.31
N TYR A 440 16.47 21.74 -5.97
CA TYR A 440 15.02 21.63 -5.97
C TYR A 440 14.33 22.02 -4.66
N ASN A 441 15.05 22.21 -3.54
CA ASN A 441 14.45 22.47 -2.24
C ASN A 441 14.98 23.70 -1.52
N GLY A 442 15.77 24.54 -2.22
CA GLY A 442 16.26 25.80 -1.68
C GLY A 442 15.19 26.89 -1.60
N GLN A 443 14.22 26.88 -2.51
CA GLN A 443 13.13 27.86 -2.51
C GLN A 443 11.99 27.38 -1.62
N VAL A 444 11.74 28.04 -0.51
CA VAL A 444 10.69 27.71 0.46
C VAL A 444 9.83 28.93 0.69
N GLY A 445 8.55 28.87 0.36
CA GLY A 445 7.62 29.97 0.55
C GLY A 445 7.51 30.41 2.02
N ALA A 446 7.15 31.66 2.28
CA ALA A 446 6.96 32.19 3.63
C ALA A 446 6.01 31.28 4.45
N GLY A 447 6.44 30.87 5.64
CA GLY A 447 5.70 29.95 6.51
C GLY A 447 5.64 28.49 6.04
N ALA A 448 6.15 28.19 4.84
CA ALA A 448 6.22 26.82 4.31
C ALA A 448 7.47 26.10 4.85
N SER A 449 7.52 24.78 4.60
CA SER A 449 8.63 23.93 5.07
C SER A 449 9.12 23.02 3.97
N THR A 450 10.42 22.66 4.09
CA THR A 450 11.05 21.58 3.33
C THR A 450 11.75 20.62 4.28
N GLU A 451 12.16 19.44 3.81
CA GLU A 451 12.85 18.45 4.63
C GLU A 451 14.07 17.90 3.93
N PHE A 452 15.07 17.55 4.73
CA PHE A 452 16.20 16.73 4.35
C PHE A 452 16.48 15.69 5.42
N GLY A 453 17.36 14.74 5.15
CA GLY A 453 17.74 13.80 6.18
C GLY A 453 19.16 13.28 6.02
N PHE A 454 19.63 12.64 7.08
CA PHE A 454 20.93 11.96 7.08
C PHE A 454 20.90 10.74 8.00
N GLN A 455 21.70 9.78 7.66
CA GLN A 455 21.97 8.60 8.48
C GLN A 455 23.37 8.72 9.08
N GLY A 456 23.52 8.26 10.31
CA GLY A 456 24.81 8.22 10.98
C GLY A 456 25.02 6.96 11.80
N THR A 457 26.30 6.68 12.07
CA THR A 457 26.75 5.67 13.04
C THR A 457 27.08 6.34 14.37
N GLY A 458 26.95 5.61 15.48
CA GLY A 458 27.20 6.13 16.82
C GLY A 458 25.97 6.71 17.50
N ALA A 459 26.15 7.63 18.43
CA ALA A 459 25.07 8.27 19.16
C ALA A 459 24.36 9.34 18.31
N SER A 460 23.04 9.43 18.43
CA SER A 460 22.25 10.45 17.72
C SER A 460 22.54 11.87 18.24
N PRO A 461 22.44 12.91 17.40
CA PRO A 461 22.58 14.29 17.84
C PRO A 461 21.45 14.66 18.82
N SER A 462 21.80 15.35 19.90
CA SER A 462 20.87 15.79 20.95
C SER A 462 20.67 17.31 20.99
N GLY A 463 21.49 18.07 20.24
CA GLY A 463 21.45 19.53 20.19
C GLY A 463 20.36 20.03 19.22
N THR A 464 19.82 21.23 19.52
CA THR A 464 18.93 21.93 18.59
C THR A 464 19.73 22.39 17.36
N PRO A 465 19.31 22.04 16.14
CA PRO A 465 19.97 22.53 14.93
C PRO A 465 19.76 24.03 14.77
N THR A 466 20.73 24.71 14.15
CA THR A 466 20.59 26.12 13.77
C THR A 466 20.34 26.22 12.27
N CYS A 467 19.41 27.10 11.88
CA CYS A 467 19.09 27.37 10.48
C CYS A 467 19.52 28.77 10.09
N THR A 468 20.13 28.90 8.92
CA THR A 468 20.50 30.19 8.30
C THR A 468 19.89 30.24 6.92
N ALA A 469 19.13 31.30 6.64
CA ALA A 469 18.59 31.62 5.33
C ALA A 469 19.70 32.18 4.41
N SER A 470 19.66 31.86 3.12
CA SER A 470 20.58 32.39 2.10
C SER A 470 19.85 32.80 0.83
#